data_f3ebd006a1e2c4e0cdfc9afd7f233c72
#
_entry.id   f3ebd006a1e2c4e0cdfc9afd7f233c72
#
_cell.length_a   1.000
_cell.length_b   1.000
_cell.length_c   1.000
_cell.angle_alpha   90.00
_cell.angle_beta   90.00
_cell.angle_gamma   90.00
#
_symmetry.space_group_name_H-M   'P 1'
#
loop_
_entity.id
_entity.type
_entity.pdbx_description
1 polymer ?
#
loop_
_entity_poly.entity_id
_entity_poly.type
_entity_poly.pdbx_seq_one_letter_code
_entity_poly.pdbx_strand_id
1 'polypeptide(L)' 'MRVYDFDPGDFVINPSNKEWGVGQVQSIVNDKVTVNFQNVGKKTINTQNIMLEKY' A
#
# COMPACT_ATOMS: atom_id res chain seq x y z
N MET A 1 6.26 -3.22 17.99
CA MET A 1 6.55 -3.87 16.70
C MET A 1 5.35 -3.77 15.80
N ARG A 2 5.60 -3.46 14.53
CA ARG A 2 4.52 -3.38 13.55
C ARG A 2 4.42 -4.68 12.75
N VAL A 3 3.22 -5.15 12.58
CA VAL A 3 2.95 -6.34 11.78
C VAL A 3 2.11 -5.91 10.57
N TYR A 4 2.58 -6.25 9.40
CA TYR A 4 1.84 -5.99 8.17
C TYR A 4 1.05 -7.23 7.78
N ASP A 5 -0.15 -7.01 7.25
CA ASP A 5 -0.98 -8.09 6.76
C ASP A 5 -0.67 -8.43 5.30
N PHE A 6 0.37 -7.83 4.74
CA PHE A 6 0.71 -8.00 3.33
C PHE A 6 2.22 -8.00 3.14
N ASP A 7 2.64 -8.55 2.00
CA ASP A 7 4.03 -8.66 1.60
C ASP A 7 4.21 -8.10 0.19
N PRO A 8 5.44 -7.85 -0.25
CA PRO A 8 5.68 -7.48 -1.65
C PRO A 8 5.04 -8.50 -2.60
N GLY A 9 4.34 -7.99 -3.59
CA GLY A 9 3.57 -8.79 -4.53
C GLY A 9 2.10 -8.90 -4.21
N ASP A 10 1.71 -8.63 -2.97
CA ASP A 10 0.30 -8.66 -2.58
C ASP A 10 -0.44 -7.45 -3.11
N PHE A 11 -1.76 -7.56 -3.16
CA PHE A 11 -2.62 -6.47 -3.61
C PHE A 11 -3.29 -5.80 -2.42
N VAL A 12 -3.35 -4.48 -2.48
CA VAL A 12 -3.89 -3.66 -1.39
C VAL A 12 -4.76 -2.54 -1.96
N ILE A 13 -5.56 -1.94 -1.09
CA ILE A 13 -6.35 -0.76 -1.40
C ILE A 13 -6.03 0.30 -0.35
N ASN A 14 -5.95 1.56 -0.78
CA ASN A 14 -5.89 2.67 0.15
C ASN A 14 -7.32 3.12 0.46
N PRO A 15 -7.84 2.82 1.66
CA PRO A 15 -9.24 3.12 1.97
C PRO A 15 -9.53 4.62 2.01
N SER A 16 -8.52 5.45 2.20
CA SER A 16 -8.69 6.90 2.18
C SER A 16 -8.75 7.47 0.76
N ASN A 17 -8.31 6.70 -0.22
CA ASN A 17 -8.24 7.11 -1.62
C ASN A 17 -8.63 5.93 -2.51
N LYS A 18 -9.86 5.49 -2.38
CA LYS A 18 -10.33 4.30 -3.12
C LYS A 18 -10.32 4.51 -4.63
N GLU A 19 -10.37 5.75 -5.07
CA GLU A 19 -10.30 6.09 -6.49
C GLU A 19 -8.95 5.72 -7.11
N TRP A 20 -7.93 5.47 -6.29
CA TRP A 20 -6.63 5.02 -6.80
C TRP A 20 -6.69 3.61 -7.37
N GLY A 21 -7.71 2.84 -6.98
CA GLY A 21 -7.86 1.46 -7.43
C GLY A 21 -7.00 0.50 -6.64
N VAL A 22 -6.92 -0.73 -7.14
CA VAL A 22 -6.11 -1.76 -6.51
C VAL A 22 -4.65 -1.46 -6.77
N GLY A 23 -3.82 -1.62 -5.74
CA GLY A 23 -2.38 -1.45 -5.86
C GLY A 23 -1.63 -2.73 -5.56
N GLN A 24 -0.48 -2.91 -6.19
CA GLN A 24 0.40 -4.03 -5.90
C GLN A 24 1.60 -3.52 -5.10
N VAL A 25 1.83 -4.14 -3.96
CA VAL A 25 2.97 -3.78 -3.10
C VAL A 25 4.26 -4.18 -3.80
N GLN A 26 5.18 -3.24 -3.93
CA GLN A 26 6.47 -3.48 -4.58
C GLN A 26 7.59 -3.64 -3.57
N SER A 27 7.59 -2.83 -2.52
CA SER A 27 8.62 -2.95 -1.48
C SER A 27 8.09 -2.39 -0.17
N ILE A 28 8.69 -2.87 0.91
CA ILE A 28 8.39 -2.41 2.27
C ILE A 28 9.72 -2.11 2.93
N VAL A 29 9.91 -0.86 3.34
CA VAL A 29 11.13 -0.43 4.03
C VAL A 29 10.67 0.34 5.27
N ASN A 30 10.86 -0.26 6.45
CA ASN A 30 10.38 0.28 7.70
C ASN A 30 8.87 0.56 7.60
N ASP A 31 8.44 1.81 7.78
CA ASP A 31 7.03 2.17 7.71
C ASP A 31 6.62 2.65 6.32
N LYS A 32 7.51 2.59 5.35
CA LYS A 32 7.23 3.08 4.00
C LYS A 32 6.99 1.92 3.06
N VAL A 33 5.83 1.95 2.43
CA VAL A 33 5.40 0.89 1.52
C VAL A 33 5.23 1.51 0.14
N THR A 34 5.95 0.98 -0.84
CA THR A 34 5.81 1.43 -2.22
C THR A 34 4.78 0.55 -2.90
N VAL A 35 3.75 1.18 -3.43
CA VAL A 35 2.63 0.50 -4.07
C VAL A 35 2.39 1.10 -5.44
N ASN A 36 2.18 0.24 -6.42
CA ASN A 36 1.81 0.67 -7.77
C ASN A 36 0.30 0.52 -7.90
N PHE A 37 -0.40 1.66 -7.85
CA PHE A 37 -1.87 1.67 -7.93
C PHE A 37 -2.34 1.71 -9.38
N GLN A 38 -3.46 1.07 -9.62
CA GLN A 38 -4.01 0.89 -10.95
C GLN A 38 -4.28 2.22 -11.67
N ASN A 39 -4.79 3.21 -10.94
CA ASN A 39 -5.25 4.46 -11.55
C ASN A 39 -4.30 5.64 -11.37
N VAL A 40 -3.32 5.54 -10.46
CA VAL A 40 -2.44 6.68 -10.16
C VAL A 40 -0.96 6.32 -10.22
N GLY A 41 -0.63 5.05 -10.46
CA GLY A 41 0.76 4.63 -10.58
C GLY A 41 1.42 4.44 -9.22
N LYS A 42 2.74 4.58 -9.20
CA LYS A 42 3.54 4.28 -8.02
C LYS A 42 3.41 5.38 -6.96
N LYS A 43 3.13 4.96 -5.74
CA LYS A 43 3.05 5.83 -4.57
C LYS A 43 3.81 5.22 -3.41
N THR A 44 4.49 6.06 -2.64
CA THR A 44 5.11 5.62 -1.38
C THR A 44 4.20 6.02 -0.24
N ILE A 45 3.74 5.03 0.52
CA ILE A 45 2.76 5.21 1.58
C ILE A 45 3.48 5.12 2.92
N ASN A 46 3.30 6.15 3.75
CA ASN A 46 3.78 6.11 5.12
C ASN A 46 2.70 5.48 6.00
N THR A 47 2.91 4.23 6.41
CA THR A 47 1.91 3.47 7.14
C THR A 47 1.74 3.91 8.58
N GLN A 48 2.54 4.87 9.08
CA GLN A 48 2.26 5.50 10.35
C GLN A 48 1.05 6.43 10.26
N ASN A 49 0.79 6.97 9.08
CA ASN A 49 -0.29 7.94 8.86
C ASN A 49 -1.46 7.35 8.07
N ILE A 50 -1.20 6.35 7.26
CA ILE A 50 -2.18 5.80 6.32
C ILE A 50 -2.23 4.30 6.50
N MET A 51 -3.44 3.77 6.68
CA MET A 51 -3.64 2.33 6.77
C MET A 51 -4.02 1.78 5.40
N LEU A 52 -3.28 0.77 4.95
CA LEU A 52 -3.62 0.04 3.73
C LEU A 52 -4.39 -1.22 4.12
N GLU A 53 -5.32 -1.61 3.26
CA GLU A 53 -6.09 -2.83 3.45
C GLU A 53 -5.71 -3.84 2.38
N LYS A 54 -5.59 -5.10 2.78
CA LYS A 54 -5.32 -6.18 1.84
C LYS A 54 -6.56 -6.40 0.97
N TYR A 55 -6.29 -6.54 -0.32
CA TYR A 55 -7.36 -6.73 -1.30
C TYR A 55 -7.75 -8.20 -1.40
#